data_fde1ea97c335438498b1f70d47c0d771
#
_entry.id   fde1ea97c335438498b1f70d47c0d771
#
_cell.length_a   1.000
_cell.length_b   1.000
_cell.length_c   1.000
_cell.angle_alpha   90.00
_cell.angle_beta   90.00
_cell.angle_gamma   90.00
#
_symmetry.space_group_name_H-M   'P 1'
#
loop_
_entity.id
_entity.type
_entity.pdbx_description
1 polymer ?
#
loop_
_entity_poly.entity_id
_entity_poly.type
_entity_poly.pdbx_seq_one_letter_code
_entity_poly.pdbx_strand_id
1 'polypeptide(L)'
;VGPHEDWAEARLTFANGCVAQFSASRVSPVVVRSLDISGPNGFATVDFGSKTARQLSPSVAIQTGQIDVARMSPEERVEFKDKFFELHLRKEDLPVVDHNAILEEQRDFCRAIQTSETPRVTGRDGWRALAVAEQIVAAIAANPLAPQRRSGNAHKHALRGPHWAPAASRRKAG
;
A
#
# COMPACT_ATOMS: atom_id res chain seq x y z
N VAL A 1 6.51 5.89 -21.84
CA VAL A 1 5.66 6.28 -22.99
C VAL A 1 4.94 7.59 -22.65
N GLY A 2 5.66 8.72 -22.62
CA GLY A 2 5.08 10.02 -22.30
C GLY A 2 5.98 10.87 -21.38
N PRO A 3 5.49 12.06 -20.95
CA PRO A 3 6.28 12.97 -20.12
C PRO A 3 6.36 12.59 -18.64
N HIS A 4 5.70 11.51 -18.23
CA HIS A 4 5.64 11.05 -16.86
C HIS A 4 6.39 9.72 -16.67
N GLU A 5 6.67 9.38 -15.43
CA GLU A 5 7.34 8.15 -15.05
C GLU A 5 6.49 6.94 -15.44
N ASP A 6 7.09 5.97 -16.12
CA ASP A 6 6.44 4.71 -16.52
C ASP A 6 6.63 3.62 -15.48
N TRP A 7 7.67 3.73 -14.65
CA TRP A 7 8.00 2.83 -13.55
C TRP A 7 8.59 3.64 -12.39
N ALA A 8 8.14 3.35 -11.20
CA ALA A 8 8.66 3.94 -9.96
C ALA A 8 8.79 2.86 -8.88
N GLU A 9 9.90 2.89 -8.18
CA GLU A 9 10.14 2.11 -6.97
C GLU A 9 10.57 3.04 -5.85
N ALA A 10 10.01 2.85 -4.67
CA ALA A 10 10.33 3.63 -3.50
C ALA A 10 10.44 2.75 -2.26
N ARG A 11 11.40 3.07 -1.40
CA ARG A 11 11.55 2.49 -0.07
C ARG A 11 11.39 3.60 0.97
N LEU A 12 10.44 3.41 1.87
CA LEU A 12 10.17 4.30 2.99
C LEU A 12 10.61 3.63 4.29
N THR A 13 11.29 4.39 5.14
CA THR A 13 11.61 3.96 6.51
C THR A 13 10.87 4.87 7.48
N PHE A 14 10.03 4.30 8.32
CA PHE A 14 9.26 5.00 9.32
C PHE A 14 10.05 5.17 10.62
N ALA A 15 9.68 6.16 11.43
CA ALA A 15 10.33 6.45 12.70
C ALA A 15 10.30 5.28 13.71
N ASN A 16 9.31 4.39 13.59
CA ASN A 16 9.19 3.18 14.41
C ASN A 16 10.03 1.99 13.89
N GLY A 17 10.86 2.21 12.85
CA GLY A 17 11.68 1.17 12.23
C GLY A 17 10.96 0.32 11.18
N CYS A 18 9.67 0.52 10.95
CA CYS A 18 8.95 -0.16 9.87
C CYS A 18 9.51 0.29 8.51
N VAL A 19 9.59 -0.64 7.57
CA VAL A 19 10.01 -0.38 6.19
C VAL A 19 8.90 -0.77 5.25
N ALA A 20 8.53 0.14 4.34
CA ALA A 20 7.61 -0.15 3.25
C ALA A 20 8.33 -0.01 1.90
N GLN A 21 8.06 -0.93 0.99
CA GLN A 21 8.53 -0.89 -0.38
C GLN A 21 7.33 -0.77 -1.31
N PHE A 22 7.42 0.17 -2.24
CA PHE A 22 6.39 0.44 -3.21
C PHE A 22 6.95 0.25 -4.61
N SER A 23 6.20 -0.41 -5.46
CA SER A 23 6.47 -0.50 -6.89
C SER A 23 5.19 -0.14 -7.65
N ALA A 24 5.32 0.74 -8.62
CA ALA A 24 4.24 1.14 -9.50
C ALA A 24 4.73 1.16 -10.96
N SER A 25 3.97 0.54 -11.86
CA SER A 25 4.32 0.49 -13.27
C SER A 25 3.09 0.62 -14.16
N ARG A 26 3.19 1.46 -15.20
CA ARG A 26 2.19 1.58 -16.27
C ARG A 26 2.51 0.68 -17.46
N VAL A 27 3.73 0.16 -17.52
CA VAL A 27 4.25 -0.61 -18.64
C VAL A 27 4.41 -2.10 -18.32
N SER A 28 4.01 -2.50 -17.10
CA SER A 28 3.99 -3.91 -16.72
C SER A 28 2.99 -4.69 -17.59
N PRO A 29 3.36 -5.84 -18.13
CA PRO A 29 2.44 -6.70 -18.88
C PRO A 29 1.40 -7.38 -17.98
N VAL A 30 1.61 -7.33 -16.66
CA VAL A 30 0.74 -7.94 -15.66
C VAL A 30 0.19 -6.86 -14.74
N VAL A 31 -1.13 -6.89 -14.52
CA VAL A 31 -1.76 -6.02 -13.53
C VAL A 31 -1.53 -6.61 -12.14
N VAL A 32 -0.73 -5.93 -11.32
CA VAL A 32 -0.45 -6.31 -9.95
C VAL A 32 -1.00 -5.24 -9.01
N ARG A 33 -1.81 -5.66 -8.05
CA ARG A 33 -2.33 -4.82 -6.97
C ARG A 33 -2.28 -5.64 -5.68
N SER A 34 -1.11 -5.72 -5.07
CA SER A 34 -0.90 -6.53 -3.88
C SER A 34 -0.21 -5.73 -2.77
N LEU A 35 -0.37 -6.23 -1.55
CA LEU A 35 0.30 -5.76 -0.36
C LEU A 35 0.87 -6.96 0.38
N ASP A 36 2.18 -6.95 0.60
CA ASP A 36 2.87 -7.93 1.42
C ASP A 36 3.34 -7.27 2.72
N ILE A 37 3.03 -7.91 3.83
CA ILE A 37 3.34 -7.42 5.17
C ILE A 37 4.18 -8.49 5.87
N SER A 38 5.38 -8.12 6.32
CA SER A 38 6.25 -8.99 7.10
C SER A 38 6.50 -8.38 8.48
N GLY A 39 6.51 -9.20 9.50
CA GLY A 39 6.76 -8.78 10.88
C GLY A 39 7.09 -9.94 11.80
N PRO A 40 7.32 -9.68 13.10
CA PRO A 40 7.65 -10.72 14.08
C PRO A 40 6.57 -11.79 14.19
N ASN A 41 5.32 -11.43 13.91
CA ASN A 41 4.16 -12.34 14.03
C ASN A 41 3.88 -13.12 12.74
N GLY A 42 4.75 -13.00 11.71
CA GLY A 42 4.64 -13.73 10.47
C GLY A 42 4.58 -12.85 9.22
N PHE A 43 3.91 -13.37 8.21
CA PHE A 43 3.78 -12.77 6.90
C PHE A 43 2.32 -12.79 6.46
N ALA A 44 1.86 -11.72 5.86
CA ALA A 44 0.55 -11.65 5.23
C ALA A 44 0.66 -11.10 3.81
N THR A 45 -0.09 -11.67 2.89
CA THR A 45 -0.25 -11.16 1.54
C THR A 45 -1.72 -10.88 1.24
N VAL A 46 -1.97 -9.74 0.61
CA VAL A 46 -3.30 -9.33 0.15
C VAL A 46 -3.21 -9.04 -1.34
N ASP A 47 -4.00 -9.71 -2.13
CA ASP A 47 -4.16 -9.41 -3.55
C ASP A 47 -5.53 -8.74 -3.77
N PHE A 48 -5.48 -7.46 -4.13
CA PHE A 48 -6.68 -6.66 -4.40
C PHE A 48 -7.30 -6.96 -5.76
N GLY A 49 -6.56 -7.59 -6.67
CA GLY A 49 -7.05 -8.00 -7.98
C GLY A 49 -7.94 -9.24 -7.88
N SER A 50 -7.43 -10.28 -7.25
CA SER A 50 -8.15 -11.55 -7.02
C SER A 50 -9.03 -11.51 -5.77
N LYS A 51 -8.95 -10.47 -4.94
CA LYS A 51 -9.65 -10.33 -3.66
C LYS A 51 -9.35 -11.49 -2.72
N THR A 52 -8.09 -11.83 -2.58
CA THR A 52 -7.63 -12.89 -1.68
C THR A 52 -6.69 -12.33 -0.62
N ALA A 53 -6.74 -12.89 0.58
CA ALA A 53 -5.82 -12.57 1.64
C ALA A 53 -5.36 -13.86 2.32
N ARG A 54 -4.07 -13.93 2.59
CA ARG A 54 -3.43 -15.09 3.22
C ARG A 54 -2.47 -14.66 4.29
N GLN A 55 -2.47 -15.40 5.39
CA GLN A 55 -1.53 -15.20 6.48
C GLN A 55 -0.70 -16.47 6.70
N LEU A 56 0.58 -16.27 6.99
CA LEU A 56 1.52 -17.27 7.49
C LEU A 56 1.95 -16.86 8.89
N SER A 57 1.60 -17.64 9.90
CA SER A 57 1.95 -17.35 11.29
C SER A 57 2.93 -18.40 11.80
N PRO A 58 4.05 -18.00 12.44
CA PRO A 58 4.96 -18.95 13.09
C PRO A 58 4.24 -19.67 14.21
N SER A 59 4.64 -20.94 14.44
CA SER A 59 4.16 -21.71 15.59
C SER A 59 4.54 -21.05 16.92
N VAL A 60 3.80 -21.36 17.98
CA VAL A 60 4.10 -20.86 19.33
C VAL A 60 5.54 -21.17 19.72
N ALA A 61 6.05 -22.36 19.38
CA ALA A 61 7.40 -22.77 19.67
C ALA A 61 8.49 -21.86 19.04
N ILE A 62 8.22 -21.37 17.82
CA ILE A 62 9.11 -20.37 17.18
C ILE A 62 8.96 -19.00 17.86
N GLN A 63 7.71 -18.55 18.08
CA GLN A 63 7.45 -17.22 18.67
C GLN A 63 8.03 -17.09 20.08
N THR A 64 8.02 -18.17 20.85
CA THR A 64 8.55 -18.20 22.22
C THR A 64 10.05 -18.56 22.31
N GLY A 65 10.71 -18.78 21.16
CA GLY A 65 12.13 -19.14 21.14
C GLY A 65 12.43 -20.53 21.71
N GLN A 66 11.44 -21.42 21.78
CA GLN A 66 11.65 -22.80 22.25
C GLN A 66 12.43 -23.67 21.27
N ILE A 67 12.52 -23.22 19.99
CA ILE A 67 13.26 -23.89 18.94
C ILE A 67 14.63 -23.24 18.81
N ASP A 68 15.67 -23.96 19.23
CA ASP A 68 17.06 -23.53 19.06
C ASP A 68 17.74 -24.40 17.98
N VAL A 69 17.74 -23.92 16.76
CA VAL A 69 18.34 -24.60 15.60
C VAL A 69 19.86 -24.83 15.81
N ALA A 70 20.53 -24.01 16.62
CA ALA A 70 21.96 -24.15 16.85
C ALA A 70 22.30 -25.40 17.68
N ARG A 71 21.36 -25.87 18.49
CA ARG A 71 21.53 -27.06 19.33
C ARG A 71 21.07 -28.36 18.68
N MET A 72 20.46 -28.30 17.51
CA MET A 72 19.99 -29.48 16.77
C MET A 72 21.16 -30.24 16.17
N SER A 73 21.06 -31.57 16.14
CA SER A 73 21.94 -32.44 15.36
C SER A 73 21.77 -32.20 13.85
N PRO A 74 22.70 -32.64 13.00
CA PRO A 74 22.54 -32.54 11.56
C PRO A 74 21.24 -33.18 11.04
N GLU A 75 20.86 -34.34 11.58
CA GLU A 75 19.65 -35.07 11.20
C GLU A 75 18.38 -34.28 11.59
N GLU A 76 18.34 -33.76 12.82
CA GLU A 76 17.24 -32.95 13.31
C GLU A 76 17.07 -31.65 12.49
N ARG A 77 18.16 -31.04 12.03
CA ARG A 77 18.09 -29.85 11.16
C ARG A 77 17.49 -30.16 9.79
N VAL A 78 17.80 -31.33 9.24
CA VAL A 78 17.20 -31.76 7.97
C VAL A 78 15.69 -31.98 8.16
N GLU A 79 15.29 -32.70 9.17
CA GLU A 79 13.88 -32.96 9.47
C GLU A 79 13.12 -31.63 9.76
N PHE A 80 13.71 -30.73 10.54
CA PHE A 80 13.15 -29.45 10.85
C PHE A 80 12.93 -28.62 9.57
N LYS A 81 13.93 -28.60 8.65
CA LYS A 81 13.82 -27.92 7.37
C LYS A 81 12.71 -28.49 6.48
N ASP A 82 12.64 -29.80 6.39
CA ASP A 82 11.68 -30.49 5.52
C ASP A 82 10.24 -30.29 6.01
N LYS A 83 10.04 -30.27 7.32
CA LYS A 83 8.72 -30.11 7.95
C LYS A 83 8.41 -28.67 8.38
N PHE A 84 9.31 -27.70 8.09
CA PHE A 84 9.19 -26.33 8.60
C PHE A 84 7.87 -25.68 8.21
N PHE A 85 7.49 -25.75 6.93
CA PHE A 85 6.26 -25.13 6.44
C PHE A 85 5.00 -25.86 6.90
N GLU A 86 5.08 -27.12 7.21
CA GLU A 86 3.95 -27.93 7.66
C GLU A 86 3.70 -27.77 9.16
N LEU A 87 4.74 -27.87 9.98
CA LEU A 87 4.63 -27.92 11.44
C LEU A 87 4.81 -26.55 12.10
N HIS A 88 5.60 -25.68 11.50
CA HIS A 88 6.04 -24.45 12.14
C HIS A 88 5.50 -23.17 11.52
N LEU A 89 4.83 -23.25 10.35
CA LEU A 89 4.15 -22.13 9.73
C LEU A 89 2.69 -22.47 9.46
N ARG A 90 1.80 -21.91 10.27
CA ARG A 90 0.37 -22.02 10.04
C ARG A 90 -0.02 -21.11 8.87
N LYS A 91 -0.53 -21.74 7.81
CA LYS A 91 -1.10 -21.03 6.66
C LYS A 91 -2.62 -20.92 6.85
N GLU A 92 -3.14 -19.72 6.69
CA GLU A 92 -4.56 -19.42 6.82
C GLU A 92 -5.00 -18.50 5.68
N ASP A 93 -6.03 -18.92 4.94
CA ASP A 93 -6.69 -18.05 3.98
C ASP A 93 -7.74 -17.24 4.76
N LEU A 94 -7.58 -15.92 4.76
CA LEU A 94 -8.47 -15.01 5.48
C LEU A 94 -9.73 -14.75 4.66
N PRO A 95 -10.92 -14.71 5.27
CA PRO A 95 -12.15 -14.42 4.55
C PRO A 95 -12.13 -12.97 4.05
N VAL A 96 -12.31 -12.80 2.75
CA VAL A 96 -12.46 -11.49 2.12
C VAL A 96 -13.91 -11.34 1.67
N VAL A 97 -14.58 -10.34 2.22
CA VAL A 97 -15.95 -10.02 1.82
C VAL A 97 -15.92 -9.13 0.58
N ASP A 98 -16.67 -9.51 -0.43
CA ASP A 98 -16.74 -8.72 -1.67
C ASP A 98 -17.64 -7.49 -1.46
N HIS A 99 -17.01 -6.34 -1.31
CA HIS A 99 -17.67 -5.05 -1.19
C HIS A 99 -17.29 -4.12 -2.35
N ASN A 100 -18.22 -3.27 -2.74
CA ASN A 100 -17.90 -2.14 -3.59
C ASN A 100 -17.21 -1.06 -2.73
N ALA A 101 -15.89 -0.93 -2.88
CA ALA A 101 -15.08 -0.03 -2.07
C ALA A 101 -15.55 1.43 -2.12
N ILE A 102 -15.96 1.91 -3.30
CA ILE A 102 -16.46 3.29 -3.48
C ILE A 102 -17.77 3.49 -2.73
N LEU A 103 -18.67 2.52 -2.79
CA LEU A 103 -19.94 2.58 -2.08
C LEU A 103 -19.74 2.58 -0.56
N GLU A 104 -18.80 1.77 -0.06
CA GLU A 104 -18.48 1.73 1.37
C GLU A 104 -17.84 3.04 1.85
N GLU A 105 -16.97 3.64 1.06
CA GLU A 105 -16.40 4.95 1.36
C GLU A 105 -17.48 6.03 1.46
N GLN A 106 -18.41 6.06 0.49
CA GLN A 106 -19.54 7.00 0.51
C GLN A 106 -20.47 6.77 1.71
N ARG A 107 -20.75 5.51 2.04
CA ARG A 107 -21.56 5.15 3.22
C ARG A 107 -20.90 5.61 4.52
N ASP A 108 -19.60 5.38 4.65
CA ASP A 108 -18.85 5.81 5.84
C ASP A 108 -18.86 7.34 5.99
N PHE A 109 -18.68 8.06 4.88
CA PHE A 109 -18.75 9.52 4.86
C PHE A 109 -20.14 10.05 5.23
N CYS A 110 -21.21 9.50 4.65
CA CYS A 110 -22.58 9.88 4.99
C CYS A 110 -22.90 9.57 6.46
N ARG A 111 -22.47 8.41 6.96
CA ARG A 111 -22.64 8.05 8.38
C ARG A 111 -21.92 9.05 9.30
N ALA A 112 -20.68 9.40 8.97
CA ALA A 112 -19.89 10.35 9.76
C ALA A 112 -20.59 11.73 9.86
N ILE A 113 -21.23 12.19 8.77
CA ILE A 113 -22.02 13.43 8.79
C ILE A 113 -23.27 13.28 9.68
N GLN A 114 -24.02 12.18 9.54
CA GLN A 114 -25.27 11.96 10.26
C GLN A 114 -25.06 11.78 11.77
N THR A 115 -23.98 11.11 12.16
CA THR A 115 -23.67 10.79 13.55
C THR A 115 -22.70 11.77 14.20
N SER A 116 -22.16 12.72 13.44
CA SER A 116 -21.07 13.63 13.88
C SER A 116 -19.82 12.88 14.36
N GLU A 117 -19.60 11.66 13.84
CA GLU A 117 -18.42 10.86 14.12
C GLU A 117 -17.30 11.11 13.11
N THR A 118 -16.09 10.72 13.46
CA THR A 118 -14.96 10.79 12.53
C THR A 118 -15.04 9.64 11.51
N PRO A 119 -14.92 9.91 10.20
CA PRO A 119 -14.86 8.85 9.21
C PRO A 119 -13.60 8.00 9.37
N ARG A 120 -13.61 6.75 8.87
CA ARG A 120 -12.46 5.83 8.94
C ARG A 120 -11.21 6.39 8.29
N VAL A 121 -11.38 7.09 7.18
CA VAL A 121 -10.30 7.79 6.48
C VAL A 121 -10.62 9.28 6.52
N THR A 122 -9.80 10.02 7.24
CA THR A 122 -9.96 11.47 7.37
C THR A 122 -9.26 12.22 6.23
N GLY A 123 -9.63 13.48 6.01
CA GLY A 123 -8.90 14.35 5.10
C GLY A 123 -7.42 14.52 5.47
N ARG A 124 -7.09 14.41 6.77
CA ARG A 124 -5.69 14.43 7.25
C ARG A 124 -4.92 13.19 6.82
N ASP A 125 -5.56 12.02 6.80
CA ASP A 125 -4.92 10.79 6.33
C ASP A 125 -4.68 10.83 4.83
N GLY A 126 -5.65 11.34 4.05
CA GLY A 126 -5.48 11.61 2.62
C GLY A 126 -4.35 12.62 2.35
N TRP A 127 -4.28 13.70 3.11
CA TRP A 127 -3.17 14.68 3.01
C TRP A 127 -1.80 14.03 3.29
N ARG A 128 -1.69 13.20 4.32
CA ARG A 128 -0.45 12.47 4.64
C ARG A 128 -0.02 11.55 3.50
N ALA A 129 -0.95 10.83 2.89
CA ALA A 129 -0.66 9.97 1.75
C ALA A 129 -0.14 10.77 0.54
N LEU A 130 -0.76 11.92 0.24
CA LEU A 130 -0.30 12.83 -0.81
C LEU A 130 1.09 13.40 -0.52
N ALA A 131 1.36 13.80 0.73
CA ALA A 131 2.67 14.32 1.12
C ALA A 131 3.80 13.29 0.92
N VAL A 132 3.53 12.00 1.18
CA VAL A 132 4.48 10.91 0.88
C VAL A 132 4.66 10.74 -0.62
N ALA A 133 3.58 10.76 -1.40
CA ALA A 133 3.65 10.65 -2.86
C ALA A 133 4.48 11.80 -3.47
N GLU A 134 4.30 13.03 -3.01
CA GLU A 134 5.10 14.19 -3.44
C GLU A 134 6.59 14.02 -3.11
N GLN A 135 6.93 13.48 -1.94
CA GLN A 135 8.32 13.18 -1.58
C GLN A 135 8.93 12.13 -2.50
N ILE A 136 8.18 11.10 -2.86
CA ILE A 136 8.64 10.07 -3.82
C ILE A 136 8.91 10.71 -5.19
N VAL A 137 7.98 11.51 -5.71
CA VAL A 137 8.14 12.21 -6.99
C VAL A 137 9.35 13.16 -6.96
N ALA A 138 9.53 13.90 -5.88
CA ALA A 138 10.69 14.77 -5.70
C ALA A 138 12.02 13.97 -5.66
N ALA A 139 12.03 12.83 -4.99
CA ALA A 139 13.21 11.95 -4.94
C ALA A 139 13.54 11.36 -6.32
N ILE A 140 12.54 10.97 -7.10
CA ILE A 140 12.74 10.51 -8.48
C ILE A 140 13.35 11.63 -9.33
N ALA A 141 12.82 12.85 -9.23
CA ALA A 141 13.33 14.01 -9.98
C ALA A 141 14.77 14.39 -9.59
N ALA A 142 15.15 14.18 -8.34
CA ALA A 142 16.49 14.44 -7.82
C ALA A 142 17.50 13.31 -8.11
N ASN A 143 17.06 12.15 -8.60
CA ASN A 143 17.93 11.01 -8.87
C ASN A 143 18.85 11.30 -10.06
N PRO A 144 20.20 11.34 -9.89
CA PRO A 144 21.14 11.65 -10.97
C PRO A 144 21.17 10.56 -12.05
N LEU A 145 20.67 9.35 -11.75
CA LEU A 145 20.56 8.24 -12.70
C LEU A 145 19.23 8.25 -13.45
N ALA A 146 18.29 9.11 -13.09
CA ALA A 146 17.07 9.29 -13.85
C ALA A 146 17.42 9.80 -15.25
N PRO A 147 16.84 9.22 -16.33
CA PRO A 147 17.09 9.70 -17.69
C PRO A 147 16.74 11.18 -17.74
N GLN A 148 17.74 12.02 -18.08
CA GLN A 148 17.53 13.46 -18.20
C GLN A 148 16.35 13.69 -19.15
N ARG A 149 15.31 14.32 -18.63
CA ARG A 149 14.17 14.75 -19.45
C ARG A 149 14.73 15.63 -20.59
N ARG A 150 14.68 15.16 -21.82
CA ARG A 150 14.91 16.04 -22.96
C ARG A 150 13.92 17.19 -22.80
N SER A 151 14.42 18.41 -22.71
CA SER A 151 13.62 19.62 -22.63
C SER A 151 12.90 19.86 -23.96
N GLY A 152 11.88 19.07 -24.22
CA GLY A 152 10.87 19.37 -25.21
C GLY A 152 9.84 20.21 -24.48
N ASN A 153 9.51 21.40 -25.02
CA ASN A 153 8.58 22.41 -24.55
C ASN A 153 7.56 21.86 -23.55
N ALA A 154 7.78 22.16 -22.27
CA ALA A 154 6.82 21.86 -21.22
C ALA A 154 5.56 22.72 -21.48
N HIS A 155 4.60 22.16 -22.20
CA HIS A 155 3.25 22.63 -22.05
C HIS A 155 2.89 22.39 -20.58
N LYS A 156 2.81 23.47 -19.84
CA LYS A 156 2.26 23.53 -18.48
C LYS A 156 0.79 23.10 -18.53
N HIS A 157 0.53 21.83 -18.66
CA HIS A 157 -0.74 21.27 -18.24
C HIS A 157 -0.66 21.09 -16.72
N ALA A 158 -0.79 22.20 -16.00
CA ALA A 158 -1.33 22.14 -14.66
C ALA A 158 -2.63 21.33 -14.78
N LEU A 159 -2.76 20.29 -13.97
CA LEU A 159 -4.04 19.62 -13.74
C LEU A 159 -4.99 20.73 -13.23
N ARG A 160 -5.74 21.33 -14.17
CA ARG A 160 -6.85 22.18 -13.81
C ARG A 160 -7.89 21.22 -13.24
N GLY A 161 -7.98 21.19 -11.91
CA GLY A 161 -9.13 20.61 -11.26
C GLY A 161 -10.42 21.16 -11.84
N PRO A 162 -11.55 20.49 -11.73
CA PRO A 162 -12.81 20.99 -12.27
C PRO A 162 -13.01 22.42 -11.76
N HIS A 163 -13.20 23.37 -12.68
CA HIS A 163 -13.51 24.75 -12.38
C HIS A 163 -14.91 24.80 -11.74
N TRP A 164 -14.94 24.68 -10.43
CA TRP A 164 -16.13 24.98 -9.65
C TRP A 164 -16.18 26.50 -9.47
N ALA A 165 -16.85 27.20 -10.38
CA ALA A 165 -17.21 28.58 -10.18
C ALA A 165 -18.48 28.61 -9.32
N PRO A 166 -18.49 29.32 -8.16
CA PRO A 166 -19.71 29.48 -7.39
C PRO A 166 -20.75 30.19 -8.28
N ALA A 167 -21.97 29.64 -8.33
CA ALA A 167 -23.07 30.24 -9.05
C ALA A 167 -23.28 31.67 -8.55
N ALA A 168 -23.17 32.64 -9.45
CA ALA A 168 -23.45 34.04 -9.17
C ALA A 168 -24.90 34.16 -8.65
N SER A 169 -25.05 34.62 -7.41
CA SER A 169 -26.34 34.93 -6.82
C SER A 169 -27.08 35.96 -7.69
N ARG A 170 -28.14 35.53 -8.38
CA ARG A 170 -29.07 36.44 -9.04
C ARG A 170 -29.74 37.27 -7.93
N ARG A 171 -29.27 38.50 -7.74
CA ARG A 171 -30.06 39.54 -7.03
C ARG A 171 -31.30 39.77 -7.87
N LYS A 172 -32.47 39.43 -7.33
CA LYS A 172 -33.75 39.94 -7.83
C LYS A 172 -33.78 41.42 -7.50
N ALA A 173 -33.79 42.28 -8.54
CA ALA A 173 -34.25 43.61 -8.41
C ALA A 173 -35.76 43.58 -8.28
N GLY A 174 -36.28 44.14 -7.20
CA GLY A 174 -37.69 44.50 -7.04
C GLY A 174 -37.95 45.84 -7.61
#